data_1d6a27c048819358e1bae6b71689265e
#
_entry.id   1d6a27c048819358e1bae6b71689265e
#
_cell.length_a   1.000
_cell.length_b   1.000
_cell.length_c   1.000
_cell.angle_alpha   90.00
_cell.angle_beta   90.00
_cell.angle_gamma   90.00
#
_symmetry.space_group_name_H-M   'P 1'
#
loop_
_entity.id
_entity.type
_entity.pdbx_description
1 polymer ?
#
loop_
_entity_poly.entity_id
_entity_poly.type
_entity_poly.pdbx_seq_one_letter_code
_entity_poly.pdbx_strand_id
1 'polypeptide(L)'
;NESALSKSLQKVSSGMKINSAGDDASGMAISERMRVQVRALDQDDTNTKNGSALLRTAEGAVQSTIEILKTLKEKAINAANDTNTDEDRAIIQKEVDHLIDQIDENALTTYNGKYLIDGSHNGLVVGSDGSGTRTTFANMSLSTGTDPTDALTELKRRDGNSLDIHSSDTITVSWVRNGVTYTNSFSPIGTSSLNDAMGLITNGHATYYRKDAQVGIDEYGRKIYTPDNQPAISIRARLSGVENQIGAITFRVTDSEGRMRKEVNAVLDDFRETVRAQNPSDDNALTLQTGVKANQAVKVGFTDMRSAALGLQSANGMGWDRDMTTLNAGTEVVGTGPKIQVTTREAANAAINVFENALIKATDQMVAIGAAQNRLGYTSSNLVTASENVQDSESVIRDSDMAKEMTAYTKNNVLTQAAQAMLAQANQNSSAVLSLLQ
;
A
#
# COMPACT_ATOMS: atom_id res chain seq x y z
N ASN A 1 31.69 -47.94 37.48
CA ASN A 1 30.71 -48.56 36.56
C ASN A 1 29.30 -47.97 36.76
N GLU A 2 28.82 -47.77 38.01
CA GLU A 2 27.51 -47.18 38.28
C GLU A 2 27.35 -45.76 37.75
N SER A 3 28.37 -44.91 37.88
CA SER A 3 28.38 -43.57 37.30
C SER A 3 28.29 -43.58 35.78
N ALA A 4 28.98 -44.51 35.10
CA ALA A 4 28.92 -44.68 33.66
C ALA A 4 27.53 -45.19 33.20
N LEU A 5 26.97 -46.15 33.94
CA LEU A 5 25.61 -46.68 33.71
C LEU A 5 24.56 -45.58 33.86
N SER A 6 24.65 -44.75 34.92
CA SER A 6 23.74 -43.62 35.18
C SER A 6 23.81 -42.56 34.03
N LYS A 7 25.01 -42.22 33.57
CA LYS A 7 25.20 -41.32 32.43
C LYS A 7 24.63 -41.88 31.11
N SER A 8 24.89 -43.16 30.81
CA SER A 8 24.29 -43.80 29.63
C SER A 8 22.76 -43.83 29.73
N LEU A 9 22.20 -44.13 30.89
CA LEU A 9 20.75 -44.08 31.14
C LEU A 9 20.18 -42.67 30.91
N GLN A 10 20.85 -41.64 31.41
CA GLN A 10 20.42 -40.26 31.24
C GLN A 10 20.41 -39.87 29.75
N LYS A 11 21.42 -40.26 28.98
CA LYS A 11 21.49 -40.02 27.53
C LYS A 11 20.42 -40.77 26.75
N VAL A 12 20.20 -42.03 27.06
CA VAL A 12 19.13 -42.84 26.46
C VAL A 12 17.76 -42.26 26.78
N SER A 13 17.52 -41.83 28.04
CA SER A 13 16.24 -41.26 28.47
C SER A 13 15.96 -39.92 27.83
N SER A 14 16.97 -39.08 27.65
CA SER A 14 16.81 -37.73 27.07
C SER A 14 16.88 -37.68 25.54
N GLY A 15 17.49 -38.74 24.91
CA GLY A 15 17.85 -38.73 23.49
C GLY A 15 19.01 -37.78 23.15
N MET A 16 19.62 -37.17 24.17
CA MET A 16 20.63 -36.15 23.98
C MET A 16 22.01 -36.60 24.46
N LYS A 17 23.03 -36.31 23.67
CA LYS A 17 24.45 -36.55 24.01
C LYS A 17 24.94 -35.59 25.09
N ILE A 18 24.48 -34.31 25.06
CA ILE A 18 24.83 -33.26 25.98
C ILE A 18 23.59 -32.91 26.84
N ASN A 19 23.58 -33.31 28.09
CA ASN A 19 22.50 -33.07 29.04
C ASN A 19 22.83 -31.96 30.05
N SER A 20 24.11 -31.77 30.31
CA SER A 20 24.59 -30.78 31.29
C SER A 20 25.85 -30.09 30.79
N ALA A 21 26.14 -28.92 31.35
CA ALA A 21 27.38 -28.20 31.04
C ALA A 21 28.64 -29.00 31.44
N GLY A 22 28.49 -30.02 32.32
CA GLY A 22 29.57 -30.92 32.69
C GLY A 22 29.90 -31.96 31.64
N ASP A 23 29.03 -32.21 30.66
CA ASP A 23 29.29 -33.16 29.55
C ASP A 23 30.10 -32.48 28.44
N ASP A 24 29.68 -31.28 28.04
CA ASP A 24 30.38 -30.40 27.08
C ASP A 24 29.86 -28.96 27.25
N ALA A 25 30.65 -28.10 27.92
CA ALA A 25 30.26 -26.72 28.17
C ALA A 25 30.17 -25.88 26.89
N SER A 26 31.02 -26.13 25.90
CA SER A 26 31.03 -25.37 24.63
C SER A 26 29.87 -25.79 23.74
N GLY A 27 29.63 -27.08 23.57
CA GLY A 27 28.52 -27.64 22.81
C GLY A 27 27.15 -27.23 23.42
N MET A 28 27.04 -27.25 24.76
CA MET A 28 25.84 -26.78 25.45
C MET A 28 25.55 -25.29 25.19
N ALA A 29 26.57 -24.42 25.27
CA ALA A 29 26.42 -22.98 25.05
C ALA A 29 26.04 -22.68 23.57
N ILE A 30 26.60 -23.44 22.61
CA ILE A 30 26.27 -23.30 21.19
C ILE A 30 24.84 -23.75 20.93
N SER A 31 24.47 -24.96 21.42
CA SER A 31 23.12 -25.50 21.20
C SER A 31 22.05 -24.63 21.83
N GLU A 32 22.24 -24.08 23.04
CA GLU A 32 21.28 -23.16 23.64
C GLU A 32 21.10 -21.87 22.83
N ARG A 33 22.17 -21.30 22.25
CA ARG A 33 22.04 -20.16 21.32
C ARG A 33 21.27 -20.54 20.06
N MET A 34 21.51 -21.72 19.49
CA MET A 34 20.76 -22.22 18.32
C MET A 34 19.27 -22.40 18.66
N ARG A 35 18.94 -22.95 19.82
CA ARG A 35 17.55 -23.12 20.29
C ARG A 35 16.84 -21.78 20.46
N VAL A 36 17.51 -20.76 21.00
CA VAL A 36 16.97 -19.40 21.08
C VAL A 36 16.74 -18.86 19.66
N GLN A 37 17.66 -19.12 18.73
CA GLN A 37 17.52 -18.68 17.35
C GLN A 37 16.34 -19.39 16.63
N VAL A 38 16.17 -20.70 16.82
CA VAL A 38 15.01 -21.45 16.29
C VAL A 38 13.70 -20.85 16.78
N ARG A 39 13.57 -20.66 18.11
CA ARG A 39 12.37 -20.04 18.68
C ARG A 39 12.10 -18.64 18.16
N ALA A 40 13.15 -17.85 17.91
CA ALA A 40 13.02 -16.52 17.33
C ALA A 40 12.54 -16.59 15.88
N LEU A 41 13.08 -17.50 15.08
CA LEU A 41 12.66 -17.72 13.69
C LEU A 41 11.19 -18.20 13.60
N ASP A 42 10.78 -19.10 14.48
CA ASP A 42 9.40 -19.59 14.54
C ASP A 42 8.42 -18.46 14.94
N GLN A 43 8.83 -17.57 15.87
CA GLN A 43 8.04 -16.41 16.24
C GLN A 43 7.95 -15.42 15.08
N ASP A 44 9.05 -15.21 14.34
CA ASP A 44 9.08 -14.33 13.17
C ASP A 44 8.21 -14.88 12.02
N ASP A 45 8.18 -16.18 11.82
CA ASP A 45 7.26 -16.82 10.87
C ASP A 45 5.79 -16.62 11.29
N THR A 46 5.50 -16.76 12.58
CA THR A 46 4.16 -16.46 13.13
C THR A 46 3.78 -15.00 12.91
N ASN A 47 4.70 -14.05 13.16
CA ASN A 47 4.49 -12.63 12.91
C ASN A 47 4.25 -12.36 11.42
N THR A 48 4.99 -13.02 10.55
CA THR A 48 4.86 -12.92 9.09
C THR A 48 3.49 -13.41 8.61
N LYS A 49 3.01 -14.54 9.15
CA LYS A 49 1.67 -15.07 8.87
C LYS A 49 0.56 -14.14 9.37
N ASN A 50 0.70 -13.57 10.56
CA ASN A 50 -0.23 -12.57 11.09
C ASN A 50 -0.24 -11.29 10.23
N GLY A 51 0.93 -10.84 9.77
CA GLY A 51 1.05 -9.73 8.84
C GLY A 51 0.36 -10.03 7.50
N SER A 52 0.51 -11.25 6.97
CA SER A 52 -0.18 -11.67 5.75
C SER A 52 -1.71 -11.69 5.93
N ALA A 53 -2.22 -12.13 7.10
CA ALA A 53 -3.64 -12.12 7.40
C ALA A 53 -4.20 -10.68 7.47
N LEU A 54 -3.45 -9.76 8.08
CA LEU A 54 -3.79 -8.32 8.10
C LEU A 54 -3.88 -7.75 6.68
N LEU A 55 -2.89 -8.06 5.83
CA LEU A 55 -2.87 -7.60 4.43
C LEU A 55 -4.05 -8.15 3.62
N ARG A 56 -4.46 -9.41 3.83
CA ARG A 56 -5.65 -9.98 3.18
C ARG A 56 -6.94 -9.27 3.60
N THR A 57 -7.04 -8.85 4.87
CA THR A 57 -8.18 -8.06 5.33
C THR A 57 -8.23 -6.70 4.65
N ALA A 58 -7.08 -6.01 4.54
CA ALA A 58 -6.97 -4.74 3.82
C ALA A 58 -7.27 -4.91 2.33
N GLU A 59 -6.75 -5.98 1.70
CA GLU A 59 -7.01 -6.33 0.30
C GLU A 59 -8.52 -6.49 0.04
N GLY A 60 -9.23 -7.21 0.90
CA GLY A 60 -10.67 -7.40 0.77
C GLY A 60 -11.46 -6.09 0.83
N ALA A 61 -11.06 -5.16 1.71
CA ALA A 61 -11.68 -3.84 1.80
C ALA A 61 -11.40 -2.98 0.56
N VAL A 62 -10.15 -2.97 0.07
CA VAL A 62 -9.79 -2.26 -1.17
C VAL A 62 -10.48 -2.86 -2.39
N GLN A 63 -10.59 -4.20 -2.48
CA GLN A 63 -11.30 -4.87 -3.55
C GLN A 63 -12.78 -4.47 -3.59
N SER A 64 -13.44 -4.42 -2.43
CA SER A 64 -14.83 -3.94 -2.33
C SER A 64 -14.96 -2.49 -2.80
N THR A 65 -14.03 -1.62 -2.41
CA THR A 65 -13.98 -0.23 -2.87
C THR A 65 -13.81 -0.13 -4.40
N ILE A 66 -12.95 -0.96 -5.00
CA ILE A 66 -12.76 -1.04 -6.46
C ILE A 66 -14.05 -1.42 -7.17
N GLU A 67 -14.81 -2.41 -6.67
CA GLU A 67 -16.09 -2.82 -7.29
C GLU A 67 -17.14 -1.70 -7.19
N ILE A 68 -17.19 -0.97 -6.07
CA ILE A 68 -18.06 0.19 -5.93
C ILE A 68 -17.68 1.29 -6.93
N LEU A 69 -16.37 1.58 -7.08
CA LEU A 69 -15.89 2.59 -8.03
C LEU A 69 -16.20 2.25 -9.48
N LYS A 70 -16.14 0.98 -9.86
CA LYS A 70 -16.59 0.51 -11.19
C LYS A 70 -18.08 0.79 -11.39
N THR A 71 -18.90 0.46 -10.39
CA THR A 71 -20.35 0.72 -10.43
C THR A 71 -20.64 2.21 -10.52
N LEU A 72 -19.91 3.05 -9.75
CA LEU A 72 -20.03 4.50 -9.82
C LEU A 72 -19.69 5.05 -11.21
N LYS A 73 -18.64 4.54 -11.84
CA LYS A 73 -18.27 4.91 -13.21
C LYS A 73 -19.37 4.53 -14.21
N GLU A 74 -19.95 3.34 -14.10
CA GLU A 74 -21.09 2.91 -14.93
C GLU A 74 -22.31 3.83 -14.76
N LYS A 75 -22.62 4.22 -13.51
CA LYS A 75 -23.71 5.16 -13.21
C LYS A 75 -23.45 6.55 -13.79
N ALA A 76 -22.22 7.05 -13.73
CA ALA A 76 -21.85 8.33 -14.34
C ALA A 76 -21.97 8.29 -15.87
N ILE A 77 -21.54 7.20 -16.52
CA ILE A 77 -21.71 7.01 -17.97
C ILE A 77 -23.20 6.98 -18.34
N ASN A 78 -24.03 6.31 -17.55
CA ASN A 78 -25.47 6.30 -17.75
C ASN A 78 -26.05 7.71 -17.59
N ALA A 79 -25.71 8.44 -16.52
CA ALA A 79 -26.18 9.81 -16.27
C ALA A 79 -25.72 10.81 -17.35
N ALA A 80 -24.58 10.57 -17.99
CA ALA A 80 -24.07 11.40 -19.08
C ALA A 80 -24.88 11.27 -20.39
N ASN A 81 -25.75 10.28 -20.49
CA ASN A 81 -26.56 10.05 -21.68
C ASN A 81 -27.76 11.01 -21.73
N ASP A 82 -28.00 11.63 -22.89
CA ASP A 82 -29.09 12.56 -23.11
C ASP A 82 -30.51 11.89 -23.21
N THR A 83 -30.55 10.56 -23.15
CA THR A 83 -31.83 9.83 -23.02
C THR A 83 -32.43 9.94 -21.63
N ASN A 84 -31.65 10.29 -20.63
CA ASN A 84 -32.11 10.47 -19.24
C ASN A 84 -32.66 11.88 -19.05
N THR A 85 -33.75 11.98 -18.34
CA THR A 85 -34.31 13.26 -17.85
C THR A 85 -33.53 13.73 -16.63
N ASP A 86 -33.70 14.98 -16.22
CA ASP A 86 -33.09 15.49 -15.00
C ASP A 86 -33.61 14.79 -13.74
N GLU A 87 -34.85 14.29 -13.78
CA GLU A 87 -35.44 13.47 -12.72
C GLU A 87 -34.76 12.10 -12.64
N ASP A 88 -34.49 11.46 -13.78
CA ASP A 88 -33.72 10.21 -13.81
C ASP A 88 -32.31 10.39 -13.27
N ARG A 89 -31.63 11.48 -13.66
CA ARG A 89 -30.31 11.82 -13.13
C ARG A 89 -30.33 12.07 -11.64
N ALA A 90 -31.41 12.69 -11.11
CA ALA A 90 -31.57 12.90 -9.66
C ALA A 90 -31.76 11.59 -8.90
N ILE A 91 -32.37 10.56 -9.52
CA ILE A 91 -32.48 9.20 -8.95
C ILE A 91 -31.10 8.54 -8.95
N ILE A 92 -30.37 8.61 -10.06
CA ILE A 92 -29.00 8.09 -10.16
C ILE A 92 -28.09 8.76 -9.12
N GLN A 93 -28.26 10.08 -8.88
CA GLN A 93 -27.49 10.80 -7.86
C GLN A 93 -27.68 10.22 -6.46
N LYS A 94 -28.89 9.86 -6.08
CA LYS A 94 -29.15 9.23 -4.77
C LYS A 94 -28.40 7.90 -4.63
N GLU A 95 -28.36 7.11 -5.69
CA GLU A 95 -27.61 5.84 -5.69
C GLU A 95 -26.10 6.10 -5.60
N VAL A 96 -25.59 7.08 -6.34
CA VAL A 96 -24.18 7.51 -6.25
C VAL A 96 -23.84 7.95 -4.84
N ASP A 97 -24.70 8.73 -4.18
CA ASP A 97 -24.51 9.21 -2.81
C ASP A 97 -24.39 8.05 -1.81
N HIS A 98 -25.24 7.04 -1.92
CA HIS A 98 -25.18 5.85 -1.06
C HIS A 98 -23.94 4.99 -1.32
N LEU A 99 -23.52 4.86 -2.58
CA LEU A 99 -22.31 4.11 -2.92
C LEU A 99 -21.04 4.81 -2.39
N ILE A 100 -21.02 6.15 -2.37
CA ILE A 100 -19.92 6.92 -1.77
C ILE A 100 -19.88 6.71 -0.25
N ASP A 101 -21.03 6.70 0.44
CA ASP A 101 -21.09 6.37 1.87
C ASP A 101 -20.56 4.96 2.15
N GLN A 102 -20.88 4.00 1.28
CA GLN A 102 -20.38 2.63 1.41
C GLN A 102 -18.84 2.55 1.28
N ILE A 103 -18.22 3.42 0.48
CA ILE A 103 -16.75 3.52 0.42
C ILE A 103 -16.17 3.95 1.77
N ASP A 104 -16.80 4.94 2.43
CA ASP A 104 -16.37 5.39 3.75
C ASP A 104 -16.55 4.30 4.83
N GLU A 105 -17.64 3.52 4.77
CA GLU A 105 -17.81 2.35 5.64
C GLU A 105 -16.74 1.28 5.40
N ASN A 106 -16.38 1.01 4.14
CA ASN A 106 -15.29 0.08 3.82
C ASN A 106 -13.94 0.58 4.36
N ALA A 107 -13.71 1.89 4.37
CA ALA A 107 -12.49 2.48 4.91
C ALA A 107 -12.34 2.31 6.43
N LEU A 108 -13.46 2.08 7.15
CA LEU A 108 -13.45 1.77 8.57
C LEU A 108 -13.14 0.30 8.89
N THR A 109 -12.72 -0.50 7.92
CA THR A 109 -12.32 -1.89 8.14
C THR A 109 -11.15 -1.96 9.12
N THR A 110 -11.32 -2.78 10.16
CA THR A 110 -10.32 -2.95 11.22
C THR A 110 -9.74 -4.36 11.26
N TYR A 111 -8.49 -4.47 11.67
CA TYR A 111 -7.86 -5.72 12.07
C TYR A 111 -7.31 -5.59 13.49
N ASN A 112 -7.83 -6.39 14.40
CA ASN A 112 -7.48 -6.33 15.84
C ASN A 112 -7.59 -4.90 16.43
N GLY A 113 -8.68 -4.18 16.07
CA GLY A 113 -8.97 -2.83 16.54
C GLY A 113 -8.15 -1.71 15.90
N LYS A 114 -7.30 -2.00 14.90
CA LYS A 114 -6.59 -1.00 14.12
C LYS A 114 -7.28 -0.79 12.79
N TYR A 115 -7.58 0.46 12.46
CA TYR A 115 -8.03 0.82 11.12
C TYR A 115 -6.88 0.61 10.13
N LEU A 116 -7.19 0.11 8.93
CA LEU A 116 -6.15 -0.22 7.96
C LEU A 116 -6.03 0.82 6.85
N ILE A 117 -7.15 1.21 6.24
CA ILE A 117 -7.17 2.00 5.00
C ILE A 117 -7.82 3.38 5.17
N ASP A 118 -7.90 3.89 6.39
CA ASP A 118 -8.40 5.22 6.74
C ASP A 118 -7.34 6.33 6.66
N GLY A 119 -6.12 6.01 6.23
CA GLY A 119 -4.98 6.92 6.17
C GLY A 119 -4.20 7.08 7.48
N SER A 120 -4.62 6.46 8.58
CA SER A 120 -3.90 6.50 9.87
C SER A 120 -2.53 5.81 9.79
N HIS A 121 -2.40 4.81 8.91
CA HIS A 121 -1.19 4.03 8.68
C HIS A 121 -0.52 4.33 7.34
N ASN A 122 -0.59 5.59 6.89
CA ASN A 122 0.06 6.01 5.66
C ASN A 122 1.59 5.98 5.78
N GLY A 123 2.25 5.74 4.63
CA GLY A 123 3.71 5.88 4.52
C GLY A 123 4.17 7.33 4.67
N LEU A 124 5.46 7.55 4.55
CA LEU A 124 6.04 8.90 4.57
C LEU A 124 5.52 9.74 3.40
N VAL A 125 4.93 10.89 3.71
CA VAL A 125 4.48 11.87 2.72
C VAL A 125 5.01 13.25 3.11
N VAL A 126 6.03 13.71 2.41
CA VAL A 126 6.68 15.01 2.63
C VAL A 126 6.28 16.01 1.56
N GLY A 127 6.25 15.60 0.29
CA GLY A 127 6.00 16.48 -0.84
C GLY A 127 7.13 17.48 -1.09
N SER A 128 6.81 18.66 -1.66
CA SER A 128 7.82 19.66 -2.04
C SER A 128 8.32 20.54 -0.87
N ASP A 129 7.52 20.70 0.15
CA ASP A 129 7.69 21.70 1.21
C ASP A 129 7.22 21.21 2.60
N GLY A 130 7.11 19.90 2.77
CA GLY A 130 6.66 19.31 4.04
C GLY A 130 5.15 19.40 4.29
N SER A 131 4.38 19.95 3.35
CA SER A 131 2.92 20.12 3.50
C SER A 131 2.09 19.06 2.76
N GLY A 132 2.73 17.97 2.30
CA GLY A 132 2.10 16.92 1.50
C GLY A 132 2.21 17.15 -0.01
N THR A 133 1.49 16.35 -0.78
CA THR A 133 1.53 16.43 -2.25
C THR A 133 0.38 17.26 -2.80
N ARG A 134 0.57 17.76 -4.03
CA ARG A 134 -0.43 18.55 -4.76
C ARG A 134 -0.91 17.77 -5.96
N THR A 135 -2.22 17.76 -6.20
CA THR A 135 -2.75 17.18 -7.44
C THR A 135 -2.08 17.86 -8.64
N THR A 136 -1.56 17.05 -9.52
CA THR A 136 -0.96 17.52 -10.79
C THR A 136 -1.48 16.64 -11.93
N PHE A 137 -2.01 17.29 -12.96
CA PHE A 137 -2.42 16.67 -14.20
C PHE A 137 -1.45 17.10 -15.30
N ALA A 138 -1.09 16.20 -16.19
CA ALA A 138 -0.26 16.52 -17.35
C ALA A 138 -0.91 15.97 -18.62
N ASN A 139 -0.87 16.79 -19.68
CA ASN A 139 -1.27 16.40 -21.02
C ASN A 139 -0.05 16.11 -21.86
N MET A 140 0.13 14.84 -22.23
CA MET A 140 1.27 14.37 -23.03
C MET A 140 0.89 14.18 -24.52
N SER A 141 -0.36 14.43 -24.89
CA SER A 141 -0.86 14.31 -26.26
C SER A 141 -0.69 15.60 -27.09
N LEU A 142 -0.46 16.73 -26.41
CA LEU A 142 -0.12 17.98 -27.06
C LEU A 142 1.34 18.02 -27.50
N SER A 143 1.63 18.84 -28.52
CA SER A 143 2.97 19.02 -29.04
C SER A 143 3.94 19.52 -27.97
N THR A 144 5.19 19.07 -28.03
CA THR A 144 6.27 19.53 -27.13
C THR A 144 6.57 21.03 -27.30
N GLY A 145 6.24 21.60 -28.47
CA GLY A 145 6.34 23.02 -28.74
C GLY A 145 5.24 23.87 -28.15
N THR A 146 4.09 23.29 -27.80
CA THR A 146 2.91 24.01 -27.31
C THR A 146 3.26 24.85 -26.09
N ASP A 147 2.90 26.13 -26.14
CA ASP A 147 3.02 27.06 -25.01
C ASP A 147 1.63 27.43 -24.48
N PRO A 148 1.47 27.66 -23.18
CA PRO A 148 0.21 28.14 -22.63
C PRO A 148 -0.36 29.40 -23.30
N THR A 149 0.50 30.23 -23.89
CA THR A 149 0.11 31.46 -24.61
C THR A 149 -0.31 31.23 -26.06
N ASP A 150 -0.13 30.01 -26.60
CA ASP A 150 -0.53 29.70 -27.96
C ASP A 150 -2.06 29.79 -28.12
N ALA A 151 -2.50 30.31 -29.26
CA ALA A 151 -3.91 30.34 -29.57
C ALA A 151 -4.46 28.93 -29.71
N LEU A 152 -5.70 28.71 -29.24
CA LEU A 152 -6.35 27.41 -29.31
C LEU A 152 -6.44 26.88 -30.73
N THR A 153 -6.53 27.78 -31.74
CA THR A 153 -6.56 27.46 -33.17
C THR A 153 -5.22 26.97 -33.73
N GLU A 154 -4.10 27.21 -33.04
CA GLU A 154 -2.76 26.83 -33.45
C GLU A 154 -2.24 25.56 -32.77
N LEU A 155 -3.05 24.96 -31.90
CA LEU A 155 -2.66 23.78 -31.16
C LEU A 155 -2.38 22.59 -32.10
N LYS A 156 -1.34 21.82 -31.75
CA LYS A 156 -0.89 20.64 -32.48
C LYS A 156 -0.82 19.43 -31.55
N ARG A 157 -0.99 18.26 -32.15
CA ARG A 157 -0.74 16.98 -31.49
C ARG A 157 0.76 16.75 -31.28
N ARG A 158 1.11 15.76 -30.48
CA ARG A 158 2.49 15.34 -30.24
C ARG A 158 3.23 14.94 -31.52
N ASP A 159 2.53 14.45 -32.51
CA ASP A 159 3.04 14.12 -33.86
C ASP A 159 3.27 15.32 -34.77
N GLY A 160 2.91 16.52 -34.33
CA GLY A 160 3.07 17.78 -35.09
C GLY A 160 1.85 18.14 -35.95
N ASN A 161 0.84 17.29 -36.08
CA ASN A 161 -0.38 17.57 -36.84
C ASN A 161 -1.25 18.61 -36.14
N SER A 162 -1.86 19.54 -36.89
CA SER A 162 -2.80 20.51 -36.34
C SER A 162 -4.06 19.82 -35.80
N LEU A 163 -4.59 20.39 -34.72
CA LEU A 163 -5.88 19.96 -34.15
C LEU A 163 -7.09 20.49 -34.95
N ASP A 164 -6.84 21.43 -35.85
CA ASP A 164 -7.89 22.03 -36.72
C ASP A 164 -9.05 22.63 -35.94
N ILE A 165 -8.73 23.35 -34.86
CA ILE A 165 -9.72 24.09 -34.07
C ILE A 165 -10.01 25.41 -34.76
N HIS A 166 -11.30 25.70 -34.99
CA HIS A 166 -11.72 26.92 -35.65
C HIS A 166 -12.07 28.02 -34.63
N SER A 167 -11.85 29.28 -35.02
CA SER A 167 -12.19 30.43 -34.21
C SER A 167 -13.68 30.55 -33.86
N SER A 168 -14.54 29.90 -34.66
CA SER A 168 -15.99 29.84 -34.43
C SER A 168 -16.43 28.74 -33.49
N ASP A 169 -15.54 27.82 -33.09
CA ASP A 169 -15.82 26.72 -32.19
C ASP A 169 -16.09 27.21 -30.77
N THR A 170 -16.71 26.38 -29.97
CA THR A 170 -16.97 26.60 -28.54
C THR A 170 -16.14 25.63 -27.73
N ILE A 171 -15.42 26.11 -26.73
CA ILE A 171 -14.73 25.28 -25.75
C ILE A 171 -15.44 25.37 -24.42
N THR A 172 -15.73 24.22 -23.81
CA THR A 172 -16.25 24.08 -22.47
C THR A 172 -15.22 23.36 -21.61
N VAL A 173 -14.86 23.97 -20.50
CA VAL A 173 -13.93 23.39 -19.53
C VAL A 173 -14.70 23.06 -18.27
N SER A 174 -14.63 21.81 -17.83
CA SER A 174 -15.24 21.39 -16.56
C SER A 174 -14.17 20.79 -15.66
N TRP A 175 -14.24 21.12 -14.39
CA TRP A 175 -13.34 20.55 -13.37
C TRP A 175 -14.08 20.26 -12.08
N VAL A 176 -13.59 19.30 -11.33
CA VAL A 176 -14.18 18.90 -10.05
C VAL A 176 -13.22 19.25 -8.94
N ARG A 177 -13.70 19.95 -7.94
CA ARG A 177 -12.99 20.24 -6.70
C ARG A 177 -13.91 20.07 -5.51
N ASN A 178 -13.45 19.34 -4.51
CA ASN A 178 -14.24 19.11 -3.29
C ASN A 178 -15.67 18.59 -3.57
N GLY A 179 -15.83 17.66 -4.50
CA GLY A 179 -17.14 17.11 -4.88
C GLY A 179 -18.02 18.05 -5.69
N VAL A 180 -17.63 19.30 -5.93
CA VAL A 180 -18.40 20.26 -6.74
C VAL A 180 -17.82 20.36 -8.14
N THR A 181 -18.68 20.22 -9.15
CA THR A 181 -18.31 20.39 -10.55
C THR A 181 -18.50 21.85 -10.96
N TYR A 182 -17.47 22.41 -11.55
CA TYR A 182 -17.44 23.75 -12.14
C TYR A 182 -17.35 23.63 -13.64
N THR A 183 -18.15 24.41 -14.35
CA THR A 183 -18.16 24.43 -15.81
C THR A 183 -18.15 25.86 -16.30
N ASN A 184 -17.20 26.16 -17.18
CA ASN A 184 -17.13 27.44 -17.89
C ASN A 184 -16.94 27.21 -19.39
N SER A 185 -17.45 28.12 -20.20
CA SER A 185 -17.35 28.00 -21.66
C SER A 185 -17.03 29.33 -22.35
N PHE A 186 -16.26 29.24 -23.42
CA PHE A 186 -16.08 30.31 -24.38
C PHE A 186 -16.85 29.99 -25.68
N SER A 187 -17.66 30.93 -26.12
CA SER A 187 -18.44 30.79 -27.36
C SER A 187 -18.55 32.17 -28.05
N PRO A 188 -17.93 32.38 -29.18
CA PRO A 188 -16.90 31.58 -29.87
C PRO A 188 -15.53 31.64 -29.20
N ILE A 189 -14.62 30.70 -29.56
CA ILE A 189 -13.21 30.66 -29.09
C ILE A 189 -12.47 31.96 -29.53
N GLY A 190 -12.74 32.42 -30.73
CA GLY A 190 -12.08 33.61 -31.26
C GLY A 190 -10.54 33.45 -31.35
N THR A 191 -9.82 34.37 -30.73
CA THR A 191 -8.35 34.36 -30.60
C THR A 191 -7.87 33.93 -29.23
N SER A 192 -8.74 33.28 -28.41
CA SER A 192 -8.41 32.86 -27.06
C SER A 192 -7.25 31.85 -27.06
N SER A 193 -6.37 32.01 -26.07
CA SER A 193 -5.22 31.14 -25.88
C SER A 193 -5.58 29.91 -25.01
N LEU A 194 -4.67 28.93 -25.00
CA LEU A 194 -4.76 27.82 -24.06
C LEU A 194 -4.73 28.31 -22.61
N ASN A 195 -3.99 29.40 -22.35
CA ASN A 195 -3.97 30.06 -21.05
C ASN A 195 -5.34 30.62 -20.65
N ASP A 196 -6.13 31.17 -21.58
CA ASP A 196 -7.47 31.67 -21.28
C ASP A 196 -8.41 30.51 -20.92
N ALA A 197 -8.33 29.40 -21.65
CA ALA A 197 -9.09 28.19 -21.35
C ALA A 197 -8.71 27.58 -19.98
N MET A 198 -7.41 27.51 -19.69
CA MET A 198 -6.93 27.06 -18.36
C MET A 198 -7.15 28.12 -17.28
N GLY A 199 -7.18 29.40 -17.63
CA GLY A 199 -7.53 30.51 -16.76
C GLY A 199 -8.94 30.39 -16.18
N LEU A 200 -9.86 29.75 -16.90
CA LEU A 200 -11.18 29.40 -16.35
C LEU A 200 -11.07 28.50 -15.13
N ILE A 201 -10.12 27.56 -15.11
CA ILE A 201 -9.84 26.69 -13.97
C ILE A 201 -9.18 27.47 -12.83
N THR A 202 -8.37 28.49 -13.17
CA THR A 202 -7.62 29.29 -12.18
C THR A 202 -8.46 30.39 -11.51
N ASN A 203 -9.57 30.77 -12.09
CA ASN A 203 -10.38 31.90 -11.63
C ASN A 203 -11.09 31.58 -10.29
N GLY A 204 -10.37 31.80 -9.18
CA GLY A 204 -10.82 31.53 -7.82
C GLY A 204 -10.42 30.18 -7.24
N HIS A 205 -9.86 29.26 -8.02
CA HIS A 205 -9.56 27.88 -7.59
C HIS A 205 -8.10 27.46 -7.78
N ALA A 206 -7.24 28.42 -7.87
CA ALA A 206 -5.84 28.31 -7.54
C ALA A 206 -5.11 27.11 -8.17
N THR A 207 -4.97 27.13 -9.47
CA THR A 207 -4.06 26.22 -10.18
C THR A 207 -2.90 26.98 -10.77
N TYR A 208 -1.73 26.32 -10.89
CA TYR A 208 -0.63 26.76 -11.72
C TYR A 208 -0.54 25.84 -12.92
N TYR A 209 -0.30 26.40 -14.10
CA TYR A 209 0.03 25.62 -15.29
C TYR A 209 1.49 25.86 -15.66
N ARG A 210 2.09 24.85 -16.24
CA ARG A 210 3.50 24.84 -16.56
C ARG A 210 3.75 24.04 -17.84
N LYS A 211 4.70 24.54 -18.63
CA LYS A 211 5.31 23.78 -19.72
C LYS A 211 6.69 23.32 -19.24
N ASP A 212 6.82 22.08 -18.88
CA ASP A 212 8.09 21.50 -18.40
C ASP A 212 8.10 19.99 -18.64
N ALA A 213 9.28 19.41 -18.74
CA ALA A 213 9.45 17.98 -18.67
C ALA A 213 9.17 17.44 -17.25
N GLN A 214 9.35 18.28 -16.22
CA GLN A 214 8.97 17.97 -14.84
C GLN A 214 7.48 18.18 -14.64
N VAL A 215 6.73 17.09 -14.56
CA VAL A 215 5.26 17.08 -14.44
C VAL A 215 4.77 16.90 -13.01
N GLY A 216 5.66 16.87 -12.02
CA GLY A 216 5.21 16.78 -10.63
C GLY A 216 6.33 16.54 -9.63
N ILE A 217 5.94 16.39 -8.36
CA ILE A 217 6.81 16.01 -7.25
C ILE A 217 6.06 14.94 -6.45
N ASP A 218 6.70 13.79 -6.22
CA ASP A 218 6.11 12.66 -5.53
C ASP A 218 6.02 12.86 -4.00
N GLU A 219 5.49 11.86 -3.31
CA GLU A 219 5.34 11.87 -1.85
C GLU A 219 6.67 12.00 -1.09
N TYR A 220 7.79 11.59 -1.69
CA TYR A 220 9.14 11.67 -1.11
C TYR A 220 9.88 12.96 -1.47
N GLY A 221 9.24 13.89 -2.18
CA GLY A 221 9.86 15.13 -2.63
C GLY A 221 10.72 14.98 -3.91
N ARG A 222 10.66 13.83 -4.60
CA ARG A 222 11.40 13.59 -5.85
C ARG A 222 10.63 14.15 -7.05
N LYS A 223 11.34 14.66 -8.02
CA LYS A 223 10.76 15.19 -9.26
C LYS A 223 10.31 14.05 -10.17
N ILE A 224 9.08 14.14 -10.67
CA ILE A 224 8.52 13.26 -11.68
C ILE A 224 8.68 13.93 -13.04
N TYR A 225 9.21 13.20 -14.01
CA TYR A 225 9.40 13.67 -15.38
C TYR A 225 8.48 12.90 -16.33
N THR A 226 8.19 13.50 -17.50
CA THR A 226 7.52 12.82 -18.61
C THR A 226 8.32 11.59 -19.05
N PRO A 227 7.67 10.52 -19.54
CA PRO A 227 8.37 9.30 -19.96
C PRO A 227 9.40 9.50 -21.05
N ASP A 228 9.17 10.48 -21.94
CA ASP A 228 10.06 10.85 -23.04
C ASP A 228 11.03 12.01 -22.69
N ASN A 229 10.97 12.49 -21.43
CA ASN A 229 11.73 13.65 -20.95
C ASN A 229 11.55 14.92 -21.79
N GLN A 230 10.41 15.05 -22.48
CA GLN A 230 10.06 16.21 -23.29
C GLN A 230 9.02 17.08 -22.55
N PRO A 231 8.99 18.40 -22.82
CA PRO A 231 8.01 19.27 -22.19
C PRO A 231 6.57 18.85 -22.46
N ALA A 232 5.74 18.93 -21.42
CA ALA A 232 4.31 18.73 -21.47
C ALA A 232 3.59 19.86 -20.73
N ILE A 233 2.33 20.10 -21.07
CA ILE A 233 1.48 21.04 -20.33
C ILE A 233 0.99 20.35 -19.07
N SER A 234 1.26 20.95 -17.92
CA SER A 234 0.77 20.45 -16.63
C SER A 234 -0.06 21.50 -15.90
N ILE A 235 -1.11 21.02 -15.24
CA ILE A 235 -1.99 21.80 -14.35
C ILE A 235 -1.80 21.26 -12.95
N ARG A 236 -1.46 22.15 -12.01
CA ARG A 236 -1.13 21.80 -10.64
C ARG A 236 -2.02 22.56 -9.66
N ALA A 237 -2.55 21.88 -8.64
CA ALA A 237 -3.24 22.54 -7.55
C ALA A 237 -2.30 23.52 -6.82
N ARG A 238 -2.82 24.68 -6.41
CA ARG A 238 -2.03 25.72 -5.73
C ARG A 238 -1.58 25.29 -4.34
N LEU A 239 -2.46 24.61 -3.61
CA LEU A 239 -2.20 24.12 -2.26
C LEU A 239 -2.10 22.59 -2.27
N SER A 240 -1.37 22.07 -1.31
CA SER A 240 -1.21 20.63 -1.07
C SER A 240 -2.35 20.07 -0.21
N GLY A 241 -2.40 18.77 -0.11
CA GLY A 241 -3.35 18.03 0.72
C GLY A 241 -4.66 17.69 0.01
N VAL A 242 -5.35 16.73 0.58
CA VAL A 242 -6.61 16.15 0.08
C VAL A 242 -7.71 17.21 -0.09
N GLU A 243 -7.73 18.21 0.79
CA GLU A 243 -8.74 19.27 0.79
C GLU A 243 -8.65 20.24 -0.40
N ASN A 244 -7.47 20.26 -1.05
CA ASN A 244 -7.21 21.12 -2.20
C ASN A 244 -7.07 20.35 -3.51
N GLN A 245 -7.43 19.06 -3.49
CA GLN A 245 -7.31 18.23 -4.68
C GLN A 245 -8.29 18.65 -5.76
N ILE A 246 -7.82 18.50 -7.00
CA ILE A 246 -8.62 18.57 -8.21
C ILE A 246 -8.95 17.13 -8.58
N GLY A 247 -10.23 16.77 -8.66
CA GLY A 247 -10.64 15.39 -8.93
C GLY A 247 -10.49 15.01 -10.39
N ALA A 248 -10.85 15.92 -11.29
CA ALA A 248 -10.72 15.76 -12.73
C ALA A 248 -10.77 17.11 -13.44
N ILE A 249 -10.26 17.13 -14.68
CA ILE A 249 -10.36 18.25 -15.62
C ILE A 249 -10.81 17.68 -16.96
N THR A 250 -11.82 18.30 -17.59
CA THR A 250 -12.31 17.89 -18.90
C THR A 250 -12.42 19.10 -19.83
N PHE A 251 -12.05 18.89 -21.10
CA PHE A 251 -12.17 19.88 -22.16
C PHE A 251 -13.10 19.33 -23.25
N ARG A 252 -14.11 20.10 -23.59
CA ARG A 252 -15.04 19.76 -24.65
C ARG A 252 -15.06 20.87 -25.69
N VAL A 253 -14.70 20.54 -26.93
CA VAL A 253 -14.80 21.44 -28.07
C VAL A 253 -15.95 21.00 -28.97
N THR A 254 -16.82 21.96 -29.31
CA THR A 254 -17.92 21.77 -30.26
C THR A 254 -17.80 22.82 -31.35
N ASP A 255 -18.22 22.47 -32.57
CA ASP A 255 -18.27 23.42 -33.68
C ASP A 255 -19.40 24.44 -33.50
N SER A 256 -19.51 25.38 -34.45
CA SER A 256 -20.57 26.40 -34.43
C SER A 256 -21.99 25.85 -34.59
N GLU A 257 -22.13 24.59 -35.00
CA GLU A 257 -23.41 23.87 -35.11
C GLU A 257 -23.69 22.98 -33.88
N GLY A 258 -22.84 22.99 -32.87
CA GLY A 258 -22.97 22.21 -31.63
C GLY A 258 -22.50 20.76 -31.78
N ARG A 259 -21.87 20.35 -32.89
CA ARG A 259 -21.34 18.99 -33.07
C ARG A 259 -20.01 18.84 -32.35
N MET A 260 -19.80 17.71 -31.68
CA MET A 260 -18.55 17.43 -30.96
C MET A 260 -17.41 17.16 -31.92
N ARG A 261 -16.28 17.85 -31.69
CA ARG A 261 -15.00 17.58 -32.36
C ARG A 261 -14.23 16.48 -31.61
N LYS A 262 -14.60 15.21 -31.90
CA LYS A 262 -14.10 14.04 -31.14
C LYS A 262 -12.59 13.92 -31.11
N GLU A 263 -11.90 14.21 -32.23
CA GLU A 263 -10.44 14.11 -32.31
C GLU A 263 -9.73 15.19 -31.50
N VAL A 264 -10.28 16.41 -31.48
CA VAL A 264 -9.78 17.51 -30.66
C VAL A 264 -9.98 17.21 -29.19
N ASN A 265 -11.17 16.76 -28.83
CA ASN A 265 -11.51 16.42 -27.45
C ASN A 265 -10.63 15.29 -26.92
N ALA A 266 -10.33 14.25 -27.72
CA ALA A 266 -9.43 13.16 -27.31
C ALA A 266 -8.01 13.63 -26.95
N VAL A 267 -7.53 14.71 -27.57
CA VAL A 267 -6.21 15.27 -27.27
C VAL A 267 -6.27 16.27 -26.11
N LEU A 268 -7.26 17.15 -26.09
CA LEU A 268 -7.38 18.15 -25.03
C LEU A 268 -7.82 17.56 -23.70
N ASP A 269 -8.58 16.46 -23.72
CA ASP A 269 -9.08 15.78 -22.51
C ASP A 269 -8.08 14.76 -21.95
N ASP A 270 -6.93 14.53 -22.58
CA ASP A 270 -5.89 13.60 -22.12
C ASP A 270 -5.02 14.20 -21.00
N PHE A 271 -5.66 14.87 -20.04
CA PHE A 271 -5.04 15.28 -18.80
C PHE A 271 -5.05 14.13 -17.79
N ARG A 272 -3.90 13.50 -17.59
CA ARG A 272 -3.75 12.37 -16.64
C ARG A 272 -3.17 12.85 -15.34
N GLU A 273 -3.67 12.31 -14.23
CA GLU A 273 -3.14 12.58 -12.90
C GLU A 273 -1.72 11.98 -12.78
N THR A 274 -0.72 12.83 -12.62
CA THR A 274 0.68 12.44 -12.43
C THR A 274 1.09 12.43 -10.97
N VAL A 275 0.45 13.26 -10.15
CA VAL A 275 0.65 13.31 -8.69
C VAL A 275 -0.70 13.41 -8.02
N ARG A 276 -0.93 12.60 -7.01
CA ARG A 276 -2.12 12.63 -6.15
C ARG A 276 -1.95 13.62 -5.02
N ALA A 277 -3.06 14.21 -4.60
CA ALA A 277 -3.08 14.93 -3.34
C ALA A 277 -3.02 13.96 -2.17
N GLN A 278 -2.09 14.19 -1.27
CA GLN A 278 -1.99 13.47 0.01
C GLN A 278 -1.64 14.46 1.11
N ASN A 279 -2.21 14.26 2.28
CA ASN A 279 -1.84 15.00 3.46
C ASN A 279 -0.43 14.58 3.93
N PRO A 280 0.33 15.46 4.61
CA PRO A 280 1.63 15.11 5.14
C PRO A 280 1.51 13.97 6.14
N SER A 281 2.48 13.06 6.13
CA SER A 281 2.55 11.91 7.05
C SER A 281 3.99 11.65 7.45
N ASP A 282 4.22 11.46 8.76
CA ASP A 282 5.53 11.21 9.36
C ASP A 282 5.95 9.73 9.31
N ASP A 283 5.48 8.94 8.34
CA ASP A 283 5.74 7.52 8.20
C ASP A 283 5.10 6.69 9.33
N ASN A 284 3.78 6.73 9.41
CA ASN A 284 2.97 5.93 10.32
C ASN A 284 2.71 4.50 9.82
N ALA A 285 3.47 4.06 8.80
CA ALA A 285 3.31 2.74 8.21
C ALA A 285 3.45 1.61 9.26
N LEU A 286 2.66 0.57 9.10
CA LEU A 286 2.71 -0.59 9.98
C LEU A 286 4.05 -1.31 9.84
N THR A 287 4.69 -1.55 10.97
CA THR A 287 5.97 -2.25 11.04
C THR A 287 5.73 -3.70 11.45
N LEU A 288 6.06 -4.63 10.57
CA LEU A 288 5.97 -6.06 10.79
C LEU A 288 7.38 -6.59 11.05
N GLN A 289 7.66 -7.03 12.28
CA GLN A 289 8.93 -7.65 12.62
C GLN A 289 9.00 -9.03 11.96
N THR A 290 9.96 -9.23 11.09
CA THR A 290 10.14 -10.44 10.26
C THR A 290 11.54 -11.02 10.35
N GLY A 291 12.34 -10.58 11.32
CA GLY A 291 13.70 -11.06 11.50
C GLY A 291 14.14 -11.04 12.95
N VAL A 292 15.05 -11.97 13.31
CA VAL A 292 15.53 -12.25 14.66
C VAL A 292 16.34 -11.11 15.31
N LYS A 293 16.73 -10.11 14.54
CA LYS A 293 17.49 -8.97 15.03
C LYS A 293 16.63 -7.70 15.07
N ALA A 294 16.98 -6.79 15.95
CA ALA A 294 16.33 -5.48 16.03
C ALA A 294 16.37 -4.76 14.67
N ASN A 295 15.28 -4.09 14.32
CA ASN A 295 15.09 -3.35 13.07
C ASN A 295 15.04 -4.19 11.77
N GLN A 296 14.94 -5.51 11.87
CA GLN A 296 14.66 -6.37 10.72
C GLN A 296 13.15 -6.50 10.53
N ALA A 297 12.56 -5.46 9.98
CA ALA A 297 11.10 -5.37 9.82
C ALA A 297 10.71 -4.97 8.40
N VAL A 298 9.54 -5.39 7.96
CA VAL A 298 8.89 -4.94 6.75
C VAL A 298 7.90 -3.84 7.13
N LYS A 299 8.04 -2.66 6.52
CA LYS A 299 7.06 -1.59 6.64
C LYS A 299 6.03 -1.71 5.52
N VAL A 300 4.76 -1.54 5.87
CA VAL A 300 3.64 -1.51 4.92
C VAL A 300 2.79 -0.28 5.24
N GLY A 301 2.74 0.65 4.28
CA GLY A 301 1.89 1.83 4.35
C GLY A 301 0.56 1.58 3.63
N PHE A 302 -0.51 2.13 4.18
CA PHE A 302 -1.83 2.13 3.58
C PHE A 302 -2.25 3.57 3.31
N THR A 303 -2.50 3.89 2.05
CA THR A 303 -3.03 5.21 1.68
C THR A 303 -4.48 5.34 2.10
N ASP A 304 -4.91 6.57 2.34
CA ASP A 304 -6.30 6.87 2.68
C ASP A 304 -7.24 6.52 1.51
N MET A 305 -8.18 5.61 1.76
CA MET A 305 -9.18 5.14 0.80
C MET A 305 -10.59 5.70 1.07
N ARG A 306 -10.72 6.68 1.97
CA ARG A 306 -12.00 7.37 2.18
C ARG A 306 -12.41 8.16 0.94
N SER A 307 -13.70 8.39 0.81
CA SER A 307 -14.29 9.13 -0.31
C SER A 307 -13.65 10.50 -0.54
N ALA A 308 -13.31 11.20 0.53
CA ALA A 308 -12.62 12.49 0.47
C ALA A 308 -11.21 12.37 -0.13
N ALA A 309 -10.41 11.36 0.27
CA ALA A 309 -9.08 11.13 -0.25
C ALA A 309 -9.10 10.65 -1.72
N LEU A 310 -10.15 9.96 -2.11
CA LEU A 310 -10.38 9.53 -3.49
C LEU A 310 -10.88 10.68 -4.40
N GLY A 311 -11.28 11.82 -3.83
CA GLY A 311 -11.78 12.98 -4.59
C GLY A 311 -13.28 12.95 -4.90
N LEU A 312 -14.03 12.05 -4.25
CA LEU A 312 -15.45 11.84 -4.48
C LEU A 312 -16.34 12.76 -3.63
N GLN A 313 -15.80 13.28 -2.53
CA GLN A 313 -16.49 14.11 -1.57
C GLN A 313 -15.55 15.18 -1.02
N SER A 314 -16.10 16.31 -0.56
CA SER A 314 -15.29 17.31 0.14
C SER A 314 -14.88 16.81 1.52
N ALA A 315 -13.63 17.02 1.86
CA ALA A 315 -13.11 16.76 3.20
C ALA A 315 -13.72 17.68 4.26
N ASN A 316 -14.21 18.88 3.86
CA ASN A 316 -14.79 19.87 4.73
C ASN A 316 -16.24 20.17 4.35
N GLY A 317 -17.13 20.12 5.33
CA GLY A 317 -18.55 20.46 5.18
C GLY A 317 -18.85 21.92 4.87
N MET A 318 -17.86 22.73 4.47
CA MET A 318 -18.04 24.14 4.17
C MET A 318 -17.51 24.53 2.79
N GLY A 319 -18.38 25.26 2.08
CA GLY A 319 -18.02 25.95 0.84
C GLY A 319 -16.90 26.98 1.06
N TRP A 320 -16.08 27.13 0.07
CA TRP A 320 -15.28 28.22 -0.50
C TRP A 320 -14.49 29.21 0.38
N ASP A 321 -14.81 29.46 1.66
CA ASP A 321 -14.37 30.67 2.34
C ASP A 321 -13.69 30.43 3.70
N ARG A 322 -12.86 29.39 3.85
CA ARG A 322 -11.99 29.25 5.03
C ARG A 322 -10.53 29.18 4.65
N ASP A 323 -9.82 30.19 5.14
CA ASP A 323 -8.37 30.25 5.26
C ASP A 323 -7.88 28.98 6.00
N MET A 324 -7.32 28.05 5.22
CA MET A 324 -7.00 26.67 5.64
C MET A 324 -5.72 26.57 6.47
N THR A 325 -5.29 27.67 7.10
CA THR A 325 -4.06 27.72 7.91
C THR A 325 -4.18 27.09 9.30
N THR A 326 -5.37 26.63 9.71
CA THR A 326 -5.65 26.24 11.10
C THR A 326 -6.20 24.81 11.30
N LEU A 327 -6.13 23.91 10.31
CA LEU A 327 -6.54 22.52 10.54
C LEU A 327 -5.41 21.74 11.23
N ASN A 328 -5.58 21.48 12.51
CA ASN A 328 -4.73 20.59 13.28
C ASN A 328 -4.75 19.18 12.67
N ALA A 329 -3.57 18.64 12.41
CA ALA A 329 -3.38 17.23 12.10
C ALA A 329 -4.01 16.38 13.22
N GLY A 330 -5.08 15.65 12.90
CA GLY A 330 -5.74 14.76 13.87
C GLY A 330 -7.26 14.92 14.00
N THR A 331 -7.89 15.84 13.25
CA THR A 331 -9.36 15.91 13.24
C THR A 331 -9.87 14.83 12.28
N GLU A 332 -10.66 13.92 12.83
CA GLU A 332 -11.35 12.85 12.11
C GLU A 332 -12.19 13.44 10.97
N VAL A 333 -11.72 13.30 9.74
CA VAL A 333 -12.44 13.76 8.56
C VAL A 333 -13.40 12.67 8.13
N VAL A 334 -14.52 12.59 8.82
CA VAL A 334 -15.68 11.84 8.33
C VAL A 334 -16.32 12.71 7.24
N GLY A 335 -16.51 12.14 6.04
CA GLY A 335 -17.01 12.86 4.88
C GLY A 335 -18.38 13.49 5.10
N THR A 336 -18.40 14.76 5.45
CA THR A 336 -19.63 15.55 5.68
C THR A 336 -19.88 16.63 4.63
N GLY A 337 -18.97 16.74 3.64
CA GLY A 337 -19.06 17.73 2.58
C GLY A 337 -19.88 17.30 1.36
N PRO A 338 -20.06 18.20 0.38
CA PRO A 338 -20.77 17.86 -0.85
C PRO A 338 -20.09 16.70 -1.59
N LYS A 339 -20.90 15.78 -2.08
CA LYS A 339 -20.50 14.64 -2.90
C LYS A 339 -20.49 15.02 -4.37
N ILE A 340 -19.76 14.24 -5.16
CA ILE A 340 -19.69 14.44 -6.61
C ILE A 340 -21.08 14.37 -7.23
N GLN A 341 -21.35 15.30 -8.16
CA GLN A 341 -22.65 15.44 -8.78
C GLN A 341 -22.68 14.81 -10.17
N VAL A 342 -23.79 14.14 -10.48
CA VAL A 342 -24.12 13.57 -11.80
C VAL A 342 -25.50 14.04 -12.30
N THR A 343 -26.03 15.14 -11.69
CA THR A 343 -27.36 15.67 -11.99
C THR A 343 -27.47 16.39 -13.33
N THR A 344 -26.33 16.79 -13.91
CA THR A 344 -26.25 17.36 -15.26
C THR A 344 -25.33 16.52 -16.12
N ARG A 345 -25.49 16.59 -17.45
CA ARG A 345 -24.64 15.87 -18.40
C ARG A 345 -23.16 16.27 -18.25
N GLU A 346 -22.88 17.56 -18.08
CA GLU A 346 -21.54 18.10 -17.89
C GLU A 346 -20.90 17.58 -16.58
N ALA A 347 -21.66 17.61 -15.50
CA ALA A 347 -21.22 17.09 -14.23
C ALA A 347 -20.98 15.57 -14.29
N ALA A 348 -21.86 14.81 -14.95
CA ALA A 348 -21.70 13.38 -15.15
C ALA A 348 -20.44 13.04 -15.97
N ASN A 349 -20.15 13.80 -17.04
CA ASN A 349 -18.92 13.62 -17.81
C ASN A 349 -17.66 13.90 -16.97
N ALA A 350 -17.66 14.96 -16.17
CA ALA A 350 -16.54 15.23 -15.27
C ALA A 350 -16.39 14.14 -14.20
N ALA A 351 -17.52 13.61 -13.69
CA ALA A 351 -17.52 12.53 -12.71
C ALA A 351 -16.90 11.24 -13.24
N ILE A 352 -17.04 10.92 -14.54
CA ILE A 352 -16.40 9.73 -15.16
C ILE A 352 -14.90 9.76 -14.92
N ASN A 353 -14.23 10.90 -15.17
CA ASN A 353 -12.79 11.03 -15.00
C ASN A 353 -12.40 11.00 -13.51
N VAL A 354 -13.23 11.54 -12.62
CA VAL A 354 -13.00 11.45 -11.17
C VAL A 354 -13.02 10.00 -10.70
N PHE A 355 -14.04 9.24 -11.11
CA PHE A 355 -14.14 7.82 -10.74
C PHE A 355 -13.01 6.98 -11.36
N GLU A 356 -12.54 7.33 -12.54
CA GLU A 356 -11.36 6.68 -13.15
C GLU A 356 -10.09 6.96 -12.35
N ASN A 357 -9.85 8.20 -11.96
CA ASN A 357 -8.71 8.56 -11.12
C ASN A 357 -8.79 7.88 -9.74
N ALA A 358 -9.97 7.83 -9.13
CA ALA A 358 -10.19 7.09 -7.88
C ALA A 358 -9.93 5.58 -8.04
N LEU A 359 -10.37 4.98 -9.15
CA LEU A 359 -10.12 3.57 -9.47
C LEU A 359 -8.62 3.28 -9.62
N ILE A 360 -7.87 4.16 -10.28
CA ILE A 360 -6.41 4.03 -10.41
C ILE A 360 -5.76 4.09 -9.01
N LYS A 361 -6.17 5.02 -8.15
CA LYS A 361 -5.67 5.13 -6.77
C LYS A 361 -5.91 3.84 -5.97
N ALA A 362 -7.13 3.30 -6.03
CA ALA A 362 -7.47 2.07 -5.32
C ALA A 362 -6.71 0.85 -5.89
N THR A 363 -6.54 0.78 -7.21
CA THR A 363 -5.79 -0.29 -7.87
C THR A 363 -4.30 -0.24 -7.50
N ASP A 364 -3.70 0.94 -7.43
CA ASP A 364 -2.30 1.08 -7.01
C ASP A 364 -2.10 0.64 -5.55
N GLN A 365 -3.05 0.96 -4.66
CA GLN A 365 -3.02 0.46 -3.29
C GLN A 365 -3.12 -1.07 -3.25
N MET A 366 -3.98 -1.67 -4.08
CA MET A 366 -4.09 -3.11 -4.20
C MET A 366 -2.78 -3.75 -4.68
N VAL A 367 -2.10 -3.15 -5.66
CA VAL A 367 -0.79 -3.61 -6.15
C VAL A 367 0.26 -3.53 -5.04
N ALA A 368 0.26 -2.45 -4.25
CA ALA A 368 1.17 -2.30 -3.12
C ALA A 368 0.95 -3.37 -2.03
N ILE A 369 -0.32 -3.69 -1.72
CA ILE A 369 -0.69 -4.77 -0.79
C ILE A 369 -0.23 -6.12 -1.35
N GLY A 370 -0.50 -6.42 -2.62
CA GLY A 370 -0.09 -7.67 -3.26
C GLY A 370 1.43 -7.85 -3.29
N ALA A 371 2.18 -6.78 -3.58
CA ALA A 371 3.64 -6.81 -3.51
C ALA A 371 4.16 -7.09 -2.08
N ALA A 372 3.52 -6.49 -1.07
CA ALA A 372 3.85 -6.75 0.33
C ALA A 372 3.53 -8.20 0.75
N GLN A 373 2.39 -8.75 0.32
CA GLN A 373 2.03 -10.15 0.56
C GLN A 373 3.04 -11.12 -0.05
N ASN A 374 3.43 -10.90 -1.31
CA ASN A 374 4.45 -11.71 -1.96
C ASN A 374 5.79 -11.65 -1.22
N ARG A 375 6.19 -10.46 -0.77
CA ARG A 375 7.41 -10.27 0.03
C ARG A 375 7.34 -11.04 1.34
N LEU A 376 6.20 -10.99 2.05
CA LEU A 376 5.99 -11.76 3.29
C LEU A 376 5.98 -13.28 3.01
N GLY A 377 5.40 -13.72 1.89
CA GLY A 377 5.42 -15.12 1.47
C GLY A 377 6.83 -15.66 1.29
N TYR A 378 7.69 -14.94 0.57
CA TYR A 378 9.11 -15.31 0.43
C TYR A 378 9.85 -15.25 1.78
N THR A 379 9.54 -14.28 2.61
CA THR A 379 10.14 -14.16 3.94
C THR A 379 9.75 -15.36 4.82
N SER A 380 8.48 -15.76 4.86
CA SER A 380 8.02 -16.96 5.61
C SER A 380 8.74 -18.22 5.13
N SER A 381 8.86 -18.45 3.81
CA SER A 381 9.58 -19.60 3.26
C SER A 381 11.06 -19.61 3.67
N ASN A 382 11.71 -18.45 3.66
CA ASN A 382 13.11 -18.33 4.08
C ASN A 382 13.26 -18.55 5.60
N LEU A 383 12.33 -18.07 6.42
CA LEU A 383 12.35 -18.26 7.87
C LEU A 383 12.19 -19.75 8.24
N VAL A 384 11.25 -20.44 7.60
CA VAL A 384 11.06 -21.90 7.80
C VAL A 384 12.33 -22.67 7.43
N THR A 385 12.88 -22.43 6.24
CA THR A 385 14.13 -23.09 5.81
C THR A 385 15.30 -22.77 6.74
N ALA A 386 15.39 -21.51 7.23
CA ALA A 386 16.43 -21.13 8.19
C ALA A 386 16.23 -21.82 9.55
N SER A 387 14.98 -21.94 10.03
CA SER A 387 14.65 -22.65 11.27
C SER A 387 15.02 -24.12 11.18
N GLU A 388 14.64 -24.80 10.09
CA GLU A 388 15.02 -26.21 9.83
C GLU A 388 16.54 -26.41 9.82
N ASN A 389 17.29 -25.59 9.08
CA ASN A 389 18.75 -25.70 9.00
C ASN A 389 19.44 -25.46 10.36
N VAL A 390 18.95 -24.53 11.17
CA VAL A 390 19.49 -24.27 12.52
C VAL A 390 19.14 -25.42 13.45
N GLN A 391 17.91 -25.97 13.35
CA GLN A 391 17.48 -27.13 14.12
C GLN A 391 18.30 -28.38 13.78
N ASP A 392 18.54 -28.64 12.49
CA ASP A 392 19.41 -29.73 12.05
C ASP A 392 20.83 -29.58 12.59
N SER A 393 21.36 -28.36 12.57
CA SER A 393 22.69 -28.08 13.12
C SER A 393 22.76 -28.27 14.64
N GLU A 394 21.67 -27.91 15.35
CA GLU A 394 21.55 -28.13 16.78
C GLU A 394 21.47 -29.63 17.10
N SER A 395 20.69 -30.40 16.33
CA SER A 395 20.57 -31.83 16.42
C SER A 395 21.94 -32.54 16.28
N VAL A 396 22.76 -32.15 15.30
CA VAL A 396 24.14 -32.70 15.13
C VAL A 396 25.01 -32.47 16.38
N ILE A 397 24.83 -31.37 17.09
CA ILE A 397 25.62 -31.06 18.29
C ILE A 397 25.07 -31.78 19.52
N ARG A 398 23.77 -31.86 19.69
CA ARG A 398 23.16 -32.26 20.94
C ARG A 398 22.54 -33.64 20.95
N ASP A 399 22.03 -34.17 19.82
CA ASP A 399 21.35 -35.42 19.77
C ASP A 399 22.30 -36.58 19.85
N SER A 400 21.85 -37.68 20.43
CA SER A 400 22.61 -38.94 20.57
C SER A 400 22.14 -39.97 19.60
N ASP A 401 23.09 -40.74 19.01
CA ASP A 401 22.78 -41.94 18.31
C ASP A 401 22.26 -43.00 19.30
N MET A 402 20.97 -43.22 19.28
CA MET A 402 20.28 -44.13 20.21
C MET A 402 20.77 -45.57 20.11
N ALA A 403 21.11 -46.04 18.92
CA ALA A 403 21.61 -47.41 18.75
C ALA A 403 22.98 -47.62 19.44
N LYS A 404 23.85 -46.63 19.29
CA LYS A 404 25.15 -46.60 19.93
C LYS A 404 25.04 -46.43 21.45
N GLU A 405 24.18 -45.58 21.91
CA GLU A 405 24.00 -45.28 23.37
C GLU A 405 23.33 -46.48 24.08
N MET A 406 22.34 -47.16 23.45
CA MET A 406 21.76 -48.38 23.96
C MET A 406 22.77 -49.53 24.08
N THR A 407 23.68 -49.63 23.08
CA THR A 407 24.79 -50.59 23.15
C THR A 407 25.73 -50.29 24.31
N ALA A 408 26.04 -49.00 24.53
CA ALA A 408 26.88 -48.55 25.63
C ALA A 408 26.19 -48.80 26.99
N TYR A 409 24.89 -48.51 27.07
CA TYR A 409 24.09 -48.78 28.28
C TYR A 409 24.07 -50.27 28.62
N THR A 410 23.77 -51.13 27.65
CA THR A 410 23.75 -52.59 27.86
C THR A 410 25.12 -53.11 28.30
N LYS A 411 26.21 -52.66 27.62
CA LYS A 411 27.58 -52.99 28.03
C LYS A 411 27.88 -52.57 29.45
N ASN A 412 27.55 -51.33 29.85
CA ASN A 412 27.79 -50.80 31.19
C ASN A 412 26.95 -51.56 32.24
N ASN A 413 25.73 -51.95 31.92
CA ASN A 413 24.88 -52.77 32.76
C ASN A 413 25.48 -54.14 33.04
N VAL A 414 25.90 -54.84 31.98
CA VAL A 414 26.57 -56.18 32.10
C VAL A 414 27.87 -56.04 32.89
N LEU A 415 28.67 -54.99 32.65
CA LEU A 415 29.92 -54.73 33.41
C LEU A 415 29.65 -54.45 34.88
N THR A 416 28.54 -53.75 35.19
CA THR A 416 28.15 -53.49 36.60
C THR A 416 27.72 -54.77 37.30
N GLN A 417 26.92 -55.63 36.64
CA GLN A 417 26.55 -56.93 37.15
C GLN A 417 27.76 -57.85 37.39
N ALA A 418 28.67 -57.88 36.39
CA ALA A 418 29.90 -58.65 36.52
C ALA A 418 30.81 -58.14 37.65
N ALA A 419 30.94 -56.84 37.80
CA ALA A 419 31.71 -56.19 38.87
C ALA A 419 31.11 -56.49 40.27
N GLN A 420 29.79 -56.48 40.37
CA GLN A 420 29.08 -56.87 41.65
C GLN A 420 29.31 -58.32 41.96
N ALA A 421 29.25 -59.23 40.96
CA ALA A 421 29.53 -60.65 41.17
C ALA A 421 30.99 -60.90 41.59
N MET A 422 31.94 -60.21 40.94
CA MET A 422 33.39 -60.29 41.28
C MET A 422 33.67 -59.72 42.67
N LEU A 423 32.96 -58.65 43.07
CA LEU A 423 33.07 -58.05 44.43
C LEU A 423 32.57 -59.07 45.47
N ALA A 424 31.44 -59.72 45.21
CA ALA A 424 30.92 -60.77 46.08
C ALA A 424 31.88 -61.93 46.20
N GLN A 425 32.51 -62.35 45.09
CA GLN A 425 33.52 -63.42 45.10
C GLN A 425 34.79 -63.00 45.85
N ALA A 426 35.27 -61.75 45.69
CA ALA A 426 36.39 -61.21 46.44
C ALA A 426 36.12 -61.16 47.93
N ASN A 427 34.93 -60.74 48.35
CA ASN A 427 34.51 -60.74 49.75
C ASN A 427 34.46 -62.17 50.35
N GLN A 428 33.97 -63.17 49.55
CA GLN A 428 34.01 -64.58 50.00
C GLN A 428 35.43 -65.09 50.13
N ASN A 429 36.33 -64.79 49.20
CA ASN A 429 37.75 -65.19 49.32
C ASN A 429 38.40 -64.55 50.56
N SER A 430 38.11 -63.27 50.85
CA SER A 430 38.61 -62.56 52.02
C SER A 430 38.10 -63.22 53.31
N SER A 431 36.83 -63.59 53.37
CA SER A 431 36.27 -64.32 54.53
C SER A 431 36.82 -65.73 54.70
N ALA A 432 37.10 -66.44 53.57
CA ALA A 432 37.73 -67.77 53.61
C ALA A 432 39.17 -67.69 54.11
N VAL A 433 39.92 -66.66 53.73
CA VAL A 433 41.31 -66.45 54.30
C VAL A 433 41.23 -66.11 55.78
N LEU A 434 40.22 -65.32 56.22
CA LEU A 434 40.07 -65.01 57.66
C LEU A 434 39.69 -66.25 58.47
N SER A 435 38.90 -67.22 57.90
CA SER A 435 38.55 -68.47 58.54
C SER A 435 39.71 -69.49 58.57
N LEU A 436 40.72 -69.34 57.73
CA LEU A 436 41.97 -70.13 57.73
C LEU A 436 42.98 -69.58 58.74
N LEU A 437 42.87 -68.35 59.20
CA LEU A 437 43.71 -67.71 60.18
C LEU A 437 43.22 -67.77 61.63
N GLN A 438 41.99 -68.27 61.86
CA GLN A 438 41.41 -68.62 63.10
C GLN A 438 41.56 -70.14 63.38
#